data_2e66407e8c623343b4b2168f63260737
#
_entry.id   2e66407e8c623343b4b2168f63260737
#
_cell.length_a   1.000
_cell.length_b   1.000
_cell.length_c   1.000
_cell.angle_alpha   90.00
_cell.angle_beta   90.00
_cell.angle_gamma   90.00
#
_symmetry.space_group_name_H-M   'P 1'
#
loop_
_entity.id
_entity.type
_entity.pdbx_description
1 polymer ?
#
loop_
_entity_poly.entity_id
_entity_poly.type
_entity_poly.pdbx_seq_one_letter_code
_entity_poly.pdbx_strand_id
1 'polypeptide(L)'
;MDENVGAALDLLLSGGDALDVVVAAERVKAWVDARQLQALHMLGGEQPSFLDDTGRMIDPATGEAAAALRWSTGAARERIDLAGILVEDLPGVFEALERGLIDAGRAREIMVGTCELAADVRVWLAGQAVEYAMTHTRGQVRAWLARRIARIDPEAADRKHRARVKKRCVRLWADPDGMATISAYLSAEEAQAVWASLRGAAAGIDAPWDVANADAFVGLMTGTVVGTLIPVTVLQTSAGEELAGYGPISPGHAAKLRCVHSTLIDLTVVPEPSGGYRPAPRLARWVRATHRHCRFPGCRRPGSQCDLDHVVPFPAGGTCADNLAPLCRYHHRLKTHANWRVQALAGGHLRWTSPRGRIYDTFLHDP
;
A
#
# COMPACT_ATOMS: atom_id res chain seq x y z
N MET A 1 15.05 -13.46 -26.50
CA MET A 1 13.66 -12.95 -26.58
C MET A 1 12.88 -13.99 -27.36
N ASP A 2 11.72 -14.40 -26.87
CA ASP A 2 10.87 -15.40 -27.54
C ASP A 2 10.34 -14.84 -28.87
N GLU A 3 10.09 -15.71 -29.87
CA GLU A 3 9.61 -15.29 -31.20
C GLU A 3 8.29 -14.53 -31.16
N ASN A 4 7.37 -14.91 -30.24
CA ASN A 4 6.09 -14.23 -30.07
C ASN A 4 6.27 -12.78 -29.59
N VAL A 5 7.21 -12.55 -28.68
CA VAL A 5 7.53 -11.22 -28.16
C VAL A 5 8.28 -10.39 -29.21
N GLY A 6 9.17 -11.03 -29.99
CA GLY A 6 9.87 -10.41 -31.11
C GLY A 6 8.89 -9.89 -32.16
N ALA A 7 8.00 -10.75 -32.65
CA ALA A 7 6.97 -10.37 -33.62
C ALA A 7 6.01 -9.27 -33.08
N ALA A 8 5.68 -9.32 -31.80
CA ALA A 8 4.87 -8.28 -31.17
C ALA A 8 5.60 -6.91 -31.12
N LEU A 9 6.90 -6.90 -30.84
CA LEU A 9 7.70 -5.69 -30.83
C LEU A 9 7.83 -5.09 -32.23
N ASP A 10 8.06 -5.93 -33.25
CA ASP A 10 8.11 -5.50 -34.64
C ASP A 10 6.79 -4.84 -35.09
N LEU A 11 5.65 -5.43 -34.69
CA LEU A 11 4.31 -4.88 -34.97
C LEU A 11 4.08 -3.53 -34.26
N LEU A 12 4.56 -3.38 -33.04
CA LEU A 12 4.50 -2.09 -32.30
C LEU A 12 5.33 -0.99 -33.00
N LEU A 13 6.46 -1.36 -33.57
CA LEU A 13 7.36 -0.40 -34.25
C LEU A 13 6.90 -0.06 -35.67
N SER A 14 6.35 -1.03 -36.40
CA SER A 14 5.91 -0.83 -37.78
C SER A 14 4.48 -0.31 -37.91
N GLY A 15 3.68 -0.48 -36.85
CA GLY A 15 2.24 -0.21 -36.88
C GLY A 15 1.45 -1.30 -37.59
N GLY A 16 0.10 -1.20 -37.55
CA GLY A 16 -0.81 -2.18 -38.14
C GLY A 16 -2.25 -1.88 -37.78
N ASP A 17 -3.11 -2.88 -37.82
CA ASP A 17 -4.47 -2.75 -37.30
C ASP A 17 -4.43 -2.38 -35.81
N ALA A 18 -5.30 -1.47 -35.39
CA ALA A 18 -5.29 -0.94 -34.03
C ALA A 18 -5.47 -2.03 -32.95
N LEU A 19 -6.30 -3.04 -33.21
CA LEU A 19 -6.51 -4.14 -32.27
C LEU A 19 -5.27 -5.04 -32.19
N ASP A 20 -4.63 -5.32 -33.32
CA ASP A 20 -3.39 -6.11 -33.35
C ASP A 20 -2.25 -5.40 -32.61
N VAL A 21 -2.14 -4.08 -32.76
CA VAL A 21 -1.17 -3.26 -32.00
C VAL A 21 -1.46 -3.32 -30.50
N VAL A 22 -2.72 -3.25 -30.07
CA VAL A 22 -3.09 -3.40 -28.64
C VAL A 22 -2.72 -4.79 -28.12
N VAL A 23 -3.01 -5.85 -28.86
CA VAL A 23 -2.65 -7.23 -28.47
C VAL A 23 -1.15 -7.40 -28.38
N ALA A 24 -0.39 -6.85 -29.36
CA ALA A 24 1.07 -6.85 -29.35
C ALA A 24 1.64 -6.11 -28.15
N ALA A 25 1.07 -4.94 -27.79
CA ALA A 25 1.46 -4.17 -26.61
C ALA A 25 1.29 -4.97 -25.30
N GLU A 26 0.18 -5.69 -25.14
CA GLU A 26 -0.05 -6.53 -23.94
C GLU A 26 0.96 -7.69 -23.86
N ARG A 27 1.38 -8.29 -24.97
CA ARG A 27 2.43 -9.32 -25.00
C ARG A 27 3.79 -8.77 -24.58
N VAL A 28 4.17 -7.61 -25.12
CA VAL A 28 5.44 -6.95 -24.76
C VAL A 28 5.41 -6.53 -23.26
N LYS A 29 4.29 -6.02 -22.77
CA LYS A 29 4.13 -5.71 -21.34
C LYS A 29 4.33 -6.96 -20.47
N ALA A 30 3.74 -8.08 -20.83
CA ALA A 30 3.91 -9.34 -20.11
C ALA A 30 5.39 -9.76 -20.02
N TRP A 31 6.11 -9.66 -21.14
CA TRP A 31 7.56 -9.91 -21.17
C TRP A 31 8.34 -8.93 -20.29
N VAL A 32 8.04 -7.64 -20.34
CA VAL A 32 8.67 -6.62 -19.48
C VAL A 32 8.38 -6.91 -18.01
N ASP A 33 7.13 -7.27 -17.66
CA ASP A 33 6.74 -7.66 -16.30
C ASP A 33 7.55 -8.88 -15.82
N ALA A 34 7.75 -9.90 -16.67
CA ALA A 34 8.59 -11.05 -16.35
C ALA A 34 10.05 -10.65 -16.10
N ARG A 35 10.63 -9.78 -16.94
CA ARG A 35 12.00 -9.27 -16.75
C ARG A 35 12.13 -8.46 -15.46
N GLN A 36 11.10 -7.66 -15.12
CA GLN A 36 11.08 -6.91 -13.85
C GLN A 36 11.00 -7.86 -12.65
N LEU A 37 10.14 -8.89 -12.69
CA LEU A 37 10.03 -9.89 -11.63
C LEU A 37 11.35 -10.64 -11.45
N GLN A 38 12.02 -11.04 -12.53
CA GLN A 38 13.33 -11.69 -12.46
C GLN A 38 14.36 -10.80 -11.75
N ALA A 39 14.40 -9.50 -12.10
CA ALA A 39 15.30 -8.54 -11.46
C ALA A 39 14.96 -8.30 -9.96
N LEU A 40 13.67 -8.30 -9.60
CA LEU A 40 13.22 -8.19 -8.21
C LEU A 40 13.60 -9.45 -7.40
N HIS A 41 13.48 -10.63 -7.99
CA HIS A 41 13.95 -11.88 -7.38
C HIS A 41 15.46 -11.84 -7.10
N MET A 42 16.27 -11.41 -8.07
CA MET A 42 17.71 -11.22 -7.89
C MET A 42 18.02 -10.20 -6.79
N LEU A 43 17.32 -9.07 -6.75
CA LEU A 43 17.47 -8.06 -5.71
C LEU A 43 17.20 -8.64 -4.31
N GLY A 44 16.16 -9.48 -4.18
CA GLY A 44 15.83 -10.18 -2.94
C GLY A 44 16.95 -11.13 -2.49
N GLY A 45 17.57 -11.85 -3.43
CA GLY A 45 18.72 -12.71 -3.17
C GLY A 45 20.00 -11.97 -2.78
N GLU A 46 20.26 -10.81 -3.38
CA GLU A 46 21.42 -9.96 -3.04
C GLU A 46 21.27 -9.22 -1.70
N GLN A 47 20.04 -8.95 -1.28
CA GLN A 47 19.71 -8.28 -0.03
C GLN A 47 18.68 -9.09 0.78
N PRO A 48 19.07 -10.24 1.32
CA PRO A 48 18.14 -11.12 2.02
C PRO A 48 17.58 -10.46 3.27
N SER A 49 16.36 -10.82 3.59
CA SER A 49 15.71 -10.42 4.84
C SER A 49 16.43 -11.04 6.04
N PHE A 50 16.53 -10.31 7.14
CA PHE A 50 17.15 -10.78 8.38
C PHE A 50 16.35 -10.33 9.61
N LEU A 51 16.58 -10.97 10.74
CA LEU A 51 15.99 -10.56 12.02
C LEU A 51 16.87 -9.55 12.72
N ASP A 52 16.27 -8.48 13.27
CA ASP A 52 17.00 -7.58 14.16
C ASP A 52 17.16 -8.18 15.56
N ASP A 53 17.84 -7.45 16.45
CA ASP A 53 18.09 -7.80 17.86
C ASP A 53 16.80 -7.99 18.68
N THR A 54 15.65 -7.50 18.20
CA THR A 54 14.33 -7.70 18.81
C THR A 54 13.53 -8.87 18.19
N GLY A 55 14.16 -9.65 17.29
CA GLY A 55 13.54 -10.77 16.59
C GLY A 55 12.53 -10.38 15.52
N ARG A 56 12.58 -9.14 15.00
CA ARG A 56 11.69 -8.67 13.96
C ARG A 56 12.37 -8.66 12.59
N MET A 57 11.62 -9.02 11.56
CA MET A 57 12.09 -9.05 10.19
C MET A 57 12.43 -7.66 9.66
N ILE A 58 13.62 -7.51 9.12
CA ILE A 58 14.08 -6.41 8.27
C ILE A 58 14.18 -6.93 6.84
N ASP A 59 13.72 -6.16 5.89
CA ASP A 59 13.71 -6.50 4.47
C ASP A 59 14.30 -5.32 3.66
N PRO A 60 15.61 -5.32 3.44
CA PRO A 60 16.30 -4.22 2.76
C PRO A 60 15.91 -4.10 1.28
N ALA A 61 15.73 -5.23 0.58
CA ALA A 61 15.33 -5.25 -0.83
C ALA A 61 13.98 -4.55 -1.06
N THR A 62 13.00 -4.81 -0.19
CA THR A 62 11.71 -4.10 -0.22
C THR A 62 11.87 -2.60 -0.03
N GLY A 63 12.73 -2.17 0.90
CA GLY A 63 12.97 -0.74 1.14
C GLY A 63 13.60 -0.06 -0.07
N GLU A 64 14.57 -0.69 -0.70
CA GLU A 64 15.27 -0.15 -1.86
C GLU A 64 14.39 -0.12 -3.11
N ALA A 65 13.63 -1.19 -3.38
CA ALA A 65 12.67 -1.22 -4.49
C ALA A 65 11.56 -0.16 -4.32
N ALA A 66 11.01 -0.03 -3.10
CA ALA A 66 9.99 0.98 -2.80
C ALA A 66 10.49 2.41 -3.08
N ALA A 67 11.70 2.74 -2.63
CA ALA A 67 12.29 4.05 -2.83
C ALA A 67 12.62 4.32 -4.31
N ALA A 68 13.24 3.34 -4.99
CA ALA A 68 13.65 3.48 -6.39
C ALA A 68 12.47 3.66 -7.35
N LEU A 69 11.38 2.92 -7.10
CA LEU A 69 10.22 2.84 -8.00
C LEU A 69 9.03 3.68 -7.52
N ARG A 70 9.20 4.45 -6.43
CA ARG A 70 8.12 5.24 -5.82
C ARG A 70 6.90 4.39 -5.42
N TRP A 71 7.13 3.12 -5.08
CA TRP A 71 6.09 2.23 -4.61
C TRP A 71 5.86 2.35 -3.10
N SER A 72 4.66 2.00 -2.65
CA SER A 72 4.47 1.75 -1.22
C SER A 72 5.27 0.51 -0.79
N THR A 73 5.71 0.47 0.46
CA THR A 73 6.43 -0.68 1.03
C THR A 73 5.65 -1.99 0.84
N GLY A 74 4.30 -1.95 1.02
CA GLY A 74 3.46 -3.12 0.79
C GLY A 74 3.46 -3.59 -0.66
N ALA A 75 3.38 -2.66 -1.62
CA ALA A 75 3.42 -2.98 -3.04
C ALA A 75 4.78 -3.53 -3.49
N ALA A 76 5.88 -3.01 -2.93
CA ALA A 76 7.23 -3.51 -3.21
C ALA A 76 7.39 -4.93 -2.67
N ARG A 77 7.02 -5.18 -1.41
CA ARG A 77 7.07 -6.51 -0.79
C ARG A 77 6.24 -7.53 -1.57
N GLU A 78 4.98 -7.19 -1.89
CA GLU A 78 4.11 -8.08 -2.66
C GLU A 78 4.72 -8.50 -4.00
N ARG A 79 5.43 -7.57 -4.68
CA ARG A 79 6.08 -7.88 -5.96
C ARG A 79 7.35 -8.73 -5.80
N ILE A 80 8.14 -8.52 -4.75
CA ILE A 80 9.31 -9.36 -4.45
C ILE A 80 8.87 -10.77 -4.06
N ASP A 81 7.85 -10.89 -3.19
CA ASP A 81 7.28 -12.20 -2.81
C ASP A 81 6.72 -12.94 -4.04
N LEU A 82 5.97 -12.22 -4.91
CA LEU A 82 5.45 -12.76 -6.17
C LEU A 82 6.59 -13.24 -7.08
N ALA A 83 7.67 -12.45 -7.19
CA ALA A 83 8.83 -12.78 -8.00
C ALA A 83 9.50 -14.08 -7.54
N GLY A 84 9.75 -14.22 -6.24
CA GLY A 84 10.31 -15.44 -5.67
C GLY A 84 9.47 -16.68 -6.01
N ILE A 85 8.17 -16.62 -5.71
CA ILE A 85 7.26 -17.75 -5.96
C ILE A 85 7.16 -18.11 -7.44
N LEU A 86 7.07 -17.13 -8.34
CA LEU A 86 6.96 -17.41 -9.77
C LEU A 86 8.25 -17.97 -10.35
N VAL A 87 9.40 -17.46 -9.95
CA VAL A 87 10.70 -17.91 -10.49
C VAL A 87 11.11 -19.26 -9.91
N GLU A 88 10.93 -19.46 -8.60
CA GLU A 88 11.39 -20.68 -7.92
C GLU A 88 10.35 -21.80 -7.92
N ASP A 89 9.11 -21.49 -7.54
CA ASP A 89 8.08 -22.51 -7.29
C ASP A 89 7.20 -22.81 -8.50
N LEU A 90 7.05 -21.83 -9.42
CA LEU A 90 6.11 -21.92 -10.56
C LEU A 90 6.78 -21.53 -11.89
N PRO A 91 7.92 -22.13 -12.26
CA PRO A 91 8.70 -21.74 -13.44
C PRO A 91 7.88 -21.81 -14.74
N GLY A 92 6.95 -22.75 -14.89
CA GLY A 92 6.09 -22.84 -16.07
C GLY A 92 5.08 -21.66 -16.21
N VAL A 93 4.63 -21.10 -15.08
CA VAL A 93 3.79 -19.88 -15.09
C VAL A 93 4.66 -18.66 -15.43
N PHE A 94 5.88 -18.59 -14.89
CA PHE A 94 6.84 -17.56 -15.21
C PHE A 94 7.23 -17.57 -16.70
N GLU A 95 7.52 -18.75 -17.26
CA GLU A 95 7.80 -18.91 -18.69
C GLU A 95 6.63 -18.45 -19.57
N ALA A 96 5.39 -18.81 -19.22
CA ALA A 96 4.21 -18.35 -19.95
C ALA A 96 4.05 -16.83 -19.94
N LEU A 97 4.36 -16.19 -18.82
CA LEU A 97 4.41 -14.73 -18.69
C LEU A 97 5.55 -14.13 -19.56
N GLU A 98 6.75 -14.70 -19.50
CA GLU A 98 7.92 -14.24 -20.26
C GLU A 98 7.71 -14.37 -21.78
N ARG A 99 6.96 -15.37 -22.23
CA ARG A 99 6.59 -15.57 -23.62
C ARG A 99 5.40 -14.73 -24.07
N GLY A 100 4.77 -13.95 -23.17
CA GLY A 100 3.61 -13.14 -23.46
C GLY A 100 2.32 -13.95 -23.73
N LEU A 101 2.26 -15.21 -23.29
CA LEU A 101 1.08 -16.07 -23.42
C LEU A 101 -0.02 -15.72 -22.41
N ILE A 102 0.37 -15.22 -21.24
CA ILE A 102 -0.53 -14.71 -20.20
C ILE A 102 0.04 -13.39 -19.66
N ASP A 103 -0.81 -12.54 -19.08
CA ASP A 103 -0.40 -11.32 -18.40
C ASP A 103 -0.06 -11.54 -16.92
N ALA A 104 0.58 -10.55 -16.27
CA ALA A 104 0.95 -10.61 -14.87
C ALA A 104 -0.26 -10.77 -13.93
N GLY A 105 -1.44 -10.26 -14.32
CA GLY A 105 -2.67 -10.44 -13.55
C GLY A 105 -3.13 -11.90 -13.52
N ARG A 106 -3.07 -12.62 -14.67
CA ARG A 106 -3.38 -14.04 -14.75
C ARG A 106 -2.33 -14.89 -14.02
N ALA A 107 -1.04 -14.59 -14.19
CA ALA A 107 0.05 -15.25 -13.47
C ALA A 107 -0.15 -15.14 -11.93
N ARG A 108 -0.51 -13.95 -11.44
CA ARG A 108 -0.84 -13.72 -10.04
C ARG A 108 -2.06 -14.51 -9.55
N GLU A 109 -3.12 -14.63 -10.36
CA GLU A 109 -4.28 -15.46 -9.98
C GLU A 109 -3.93 -16.94 -9.87
N ILE A 110 -3.09 -17.45 -10.76
CA ILE A 110 -2.61 -18.84 -10.70
C ILE A 110 -1.80 -19.05 -9.42
N MET A 111 -0.84 -18.20 -9.14
CA MET A 111 -0.01 -18.26 -7.92
C MET A 111 -0.88 -18.20 -6.65
N VAL A 112 -1.72 -17.18 -6.52
CA VAL A 112 -2.60 -17.00 -5.34
C VAL A 112 -3.63 -18.13 -5.22
N GLY A 113 -4.11 -18.64 -6.36
CA GLY A 113 -5.04 -19.77 -6.39
C GLY A 113 -4.41 -21.03 -5.80
N THR A 114 -3.16 -21.32 -6.14
CA THR A 114 -2.50 -22.61 -5.86
C THR A 114 -1.60 -22.59 -4.61
N CYS A 115 -1.39 -21.47 -3.94
CA CYS A 115 -0.39 -21.28 -2.87
C CYS A 115 -0.54 -22.21 -1.65
N GLU A 116 -1.76 -22.71 -1.35
CA GLU A 116 -2.02 -23.58 -0.20
C GLU A 116 -1.94 -25.08 -0.54
N LEU A 117 -1.68 -25.42 -1.80
CA LEU A 117 -1.56 -26.81 -2.25
C LEU A 117 -0.17 -27.37 -1.97
N ALA A 118 -0.06 -28.69 -1.85
CA ALA A 118 1.23 -29.40 -1.84
C ALA A 118 2.00 -29.07 -3.15
N ALA A 119 3.35 -29.04 -3.06
CA ALA A 119 4.19 -28.52 -4.14
C ALA A 119 3.98 -29.21 -5.49
N ASP A 120 3.85 -30.54 -5.50
CA ASP A 120 3.59 -31.35 -6.70
C ASP A 120 2.23 -31.05 -7.32
N VAL A 121 1.17 -31.01 -6.50
CA VAL A 121 -0.20 -30.67 -6.93
C VAL A 121 -0.27 -29.22 -7.43
N ARG A 122 0.45 -28.30 -6.75
CA ARG A 122 0.57 -26.89 -7.13
C ARG A 122 1.14 -26.72 -8.53
N VAL A 123 2.30 -27.34 -8.80
CA VAL A 123 2.96 -27.25 -10.11
C VAL A 123 2.10 -27.86 -11.20
N TRP A 124 1.52 -29.05 -10.97
CA TRP A 124 0.66 -29.72 -11.91
C TRP A 124 -0.61 -28.89 -12.25
N LEU A 125 -1.30 -28.37 -11.22
CA LEU A 125 -2.51 -27.58 -11.44
C LEU A 125 -2.20 -26.22 -12.07
N ALA A 126 -1.07 -25.61 -11.74
CA ALA A 126 -0.60 -24.36 -12.32
C ALA A 126 -0.34 -24.51 -13.82
N GLY A 127 0.23 -25.63 -14.28
CA GLY A 127 0.40 -25.94 -15.71
C GLY A 127 -0.94 -25.96 -16.45
N GLN A 128 -1.93 -26.67 -15.92
CA GLN A 128 -3.29 -26.67 -16.50
C GLN A 128 -3.95 -25.28 -16.48
N ALA A 129 -3.68 -24.52 -15.43
CA ALA A 129 -4.22 -23.17 -15.31
C ALA A 129 -3.60 -22.20 -16.32
N VAL A 130 -2.35 -22.38 -16.72
CA VAL A 130 -1.72 -21.61 -17.82
C VAL A 130 -2.46 -21.85 -19.12
N GLU A 131 -2.68 -23.11 -19.50
CA GLU A 131 -3.42 -23.45 -20.73
C GLU A 131 -4.81 -22.81 -20.75
N TYR A 132 -5.52 -22.89 -19.62
CA TYR A 132 -6.84 -22.27 -19.49
C TYR A 132 -6.76 -20.73 -19.55
N ALA A 133 -5.74 -20.14 -18.93
CA ALA A 133 -5.56 -18.69 -18.83
C ALA A 133 -5.26 -18.03 -20.19
N MET A 134 -4.66 -18.74 -21.15
CA MET A 134 -4.35 -18.20 -22.49
C MET A 134 -5.58 -17.67 -23.23
N THR A 135 -6.77 -18.23 -22.97
CA THR A 135 -8.01 -17.91 -23.68
C THR A 135 -9.12 -17.36 -22.78
N HIS A 136 -8.89 -17.26 -21.47
CA HIS A 136 -9.91 -16.88 -20.51
C HIS A 136 -9.53 -15.62 -19.72
N THR A 137 -10.54 -14.87 -19.28
CA THR A 137 -10.35 -13.69 -18.44
C THR A 137 -9.83 -14.07 -17.06
N ARG A 138 -9.17 -13.12 -16.40
CA ARG A 138 -8.67 -13.25 -15.01
C ARG A 138 -9.74 -13.79 -14.03
N GLY A 139 -10.98 -13.28 -14.12
CA GLY A 139 -12.10 -13.73 -13.28
C GLY A 139 -12.49 -15.19 -13.55
N GLN A 140 -12.46 -15.63 -14.81
CA GLN A 140 -12.73 -17.01 -15.20
C GLN A 140 -11.64 -17.95 -14.70
N VAL A 141 -10.36 -17.56 -14.80
CA VAL A 141 -9.22 -18.34 -14.25
C VAL A 141 -9.38 -18.55 -12.74
N ARG A 142 -9.70 -17.48 -11.99
CA ARG A 142 -9.97 -17.56 -10.55
C ARG A 142 -11.11 -18.55 -10.23
N ALA A 143 -12.24 -18.45 -10.93
CA ALA A 143 -13.39 -19.31 -10.71
C ALA A 143 -13.10 -20.78 -11.09
N TRP A 144 -12.33 -21.00 -12.16
CA TRP A 144 -11.91 -22.33 -12.59
C TRP A 144 -10.99 -22.98 -11.55
N LEU A 145 -9.97 -22.27 -11.08
CA LEU A 145 -9.07 -22.72 -10.02
C LEU A 145 -9.84 -23.08 -8.74
N ALA A 146 -10.75 -22.21 -8.30
CA ALA A 146 -11.53 -22.46 -7.10
C ALA A 146 -12.33 -23.78 -7.18
N ARG A 147 -12.97 -24.04 -8.34
CA ARG A 147 -13.72 -25.29 -8.56
C ARG A 147 -12.81 -26.52 -8.62
N ARG A 148 -11.62 -26.41 -9.25
CA ARG A 148 -10.65 -27.51 -9.32
C ARG A 148 -10.10 -27.87 -7.95
N ILE A 149 -9.67 -26.86 -7.19
CA ILE A 149 -9.11 -27.04 -5.84
C ILE A 149 -10.13 -27.68 -4.90
N ALA A 150 -11.38 -27.22 -4.91
CA ALA A 150 -12.43 -27.79 -4.09
C ALA A 150 -12.67 -29.29 -4.36
N ARG A 151 -12.33 -29.79 -5.56
CA ARG A 151 -12.44 -31.21 -5.91
C ARG A 151 -11.19 -32.02 -5.58
N ILE A 152 -10.01 -31.42 -5.73
CA ILE A 152 -8.71 -32.10 -5.54
C ILE A 152 -8.34 -32.15 -4.07
N ASP A 153 -8.50 -31.04 -3.36
CA ASP A 153 -8.17 -30.88 -1.95
C ASP A 153 -9.22 -30.01 -1.25
N PRO A 154 -10.35 -30.58 -0.81
CA PRO A 154 -11.37 -29.86 -0.05
C PRO A 154 -10.81 -29.21 1.22
N GLU A 155 -9.83 -29.86 1.88
CA GLU A 155 -9.20 -29.33 3.09
C GLU A 155 -8.32 -28.10 2.82
N ALA A 156 -7.67 -28.02 1.64
CA ALA A 156 -6.96 -26.81 1.22
C ALA A 156 -7.90 -25.63 1.05
N ALA A 157 -9.09 -25.83 0.51
CA ALA A 157 -10.11 -24.79 0.41
C ALA A 157 -10.49 -24.26 1.81
N ASP A 158 -10.70 -25.15 2.77
CA ASP A 158 -11.00 -24.81 4.16
C ASP A 158 -9.81 -24.11 4.86
N ARG A 159 -8.58 -24.59 4.68
CA ARG A 159 -7.38 -23.91 5.19
C ARG A 159 -7.28 -22.49 4.64
N LYS A 160 -7.48 -22.31 3.34
CA LYS A 160 -7.47 -21.01 2.68
C LYS A 160 -8.56 -20.08 3.23
N HIS A 161 -9.77 -20.58 3.39
CA HIS A 161 -10.87 -19.81 3.99
C HIS A 161 -10.51 -19.36 5.41
N ARG A 162 -10.07 -20.29 6.30
CA ARG A 162 -9.64 -19.95 7.67
C ARG A 162 -8.50 -18.93 7.71
N ALA A 163 -7.53 -19.04 6.80
CA ALA A 163 -6.43 -18.08 6.68
C ALA A 163 -6.93 -16.68 6.25
N ARG A 164 -7.93 -16.62 5.35
CA ARG A 164 -8.57 -15.36 4.92
C ARG A 164 -9.41 -14.74 6.03
N VAL A 165 -10.15 -15.53 6.78
CA VAL A 165 -10.92 -15.06 7.94
C VAL A 165 -10.03 -14.39 8.99
N LYS A 166 -8.82 -14.91 9.23
CA LYS A 166 -7.83 -14.28 10.12
C LYS A 166 -7.28 -12.93 9.60
N LYS A 167 -7.43 -12.64 8.31
CA LYS A 167 -7.00 -11.39 7.66
C LYS A 167 -8.11 -10.33 7.59
N ARG A 168 -9.25 -10.57 8.22
CA ARG A 168 -10.35 -9.59 8.29
C ARG A 168 -9.84 -8.28 8.88
N CYS A 169 -10.24 -7.18 8.28
CA CYS A 169 -9.81 -5.87 8.74
C CYS A 169 -10.78 -4.79 8.26
N VAL A 170 -10.78 -3.67 8.97
CA VAL A 170 -11.38 -2.42 8.52
C VAL A 170 -10.26 -1.41 8.29
N ARG A 171 -10.32 -0.69 7.19
CA ARG A 171 -9.32 0.32 6.81
C ARG A 171 -10.00 1.61 6.46
N LEU A 172 -9.29 2.71 6.73
CA LEU A 172 -9.70 4.07 6.41
C LEU A 172 -8.61 4.71 5.54
N TRP A 173 -9.02 5.35 4.45
CA TRP A 173 -8.15 6.18 3.59
C TRP A 173 -8.74 7.56 3.46
N ALA A 174 -7.87 8.58 3.46
CA ALA A 174 -8.22 9.92 3.06
C ALA A 174 -8.30 9.98 1.52
N ASP A 175 -9.36 10.61 1.02
CA ASP A 175 -9.57 10.92 -0.39
C ASP A 175 -9.49 12.43 -0.60
N PRO A 176 -9.36 12.92 -1.85
CA PRO A 176 -9.43 14.35 -2.14
C PRO A 176 -10.71 15.01 -1.63
N ASP A 177 -10.69 16.35 -1.54
CA ASP A 177 -11.85 17.20 -1.24
C ASP A 177 -12.49 16.95 0.14
N GLY A 178 -11.68 16.47 1.11
CA GLY A 178 -12.15 16.22 2.48
C GLY A 178 -13.03 14.97 2.62
N MET A 179 -12.97 14.07 1.63
CA MET A 179 -13.67 12.80 1.65
C MET A 179 -12.78 11.69 2.21
N ALA A 180 -13.37 10.53 2.51
CA ALA A 180 -12.65 9.36 2.99
C ALA A 180 -13.39 8.08 2.61
N THR A 181 -12.62 7.01 2.35
CA THR A 181 -13.14 5.67 2.11
C THR A 181 -12.92 4.77 3.32
N ILE A 182 -13.97 4.13 3.80
CA ILE A 182 -13.90 3.02 4.77
C ILE A 182 -14.15 1.73 4.00
N SER A 183 -13.24 0.76 4.14
CA SER A 183 -13.37 -0.56 3.53
C SER A 183 -13.28 -1.64 4.59
N ALA A 184 -14.22 -2.56 4.59
CA ALA A 184 -14.23 -3.73 5.46
C ALA A 184 -13.98 -5.01 4.64
N TYR A 185 -12.97 -5.79 5.02
CA TYR A 185 -12.72 -7.13 4.50
C TYR A 185 -13.22 -8.15 5.52
N LEU A 186 -14.33 -8.78 5.20
CA LEU A 186 -15.10 -9.68 6.07
C LEU A 186 -15.27 -11.05 5.41
N SER A 187 -15.75 -12.04 6.15
CA SER A 187 -16.28 -13.26 5.55
C SER A 187 -17.53 -12.95 4.73
N ALA A 188 -17.89 -13.82 3.79
CA ALA A 188 -19.03 -13.57 2.89
C ALA A 188 -20.35 -13.45 3.68
N GLU A 189 -20.56 -14.30 4.67
CA GLU A 189 -21.75 -14.28 5.54
C GLU A 189 -21.81 -13.02 6.40
N GLU A 190 -20.68 -12.58 6.97
CA GLU A 190 -20.60 -11.31 7.71
C GLU A 190 -20.88 -10.10 6.82
N ALA A 191 -20.28 -10.08 5.62
CA ALA A 191 -20.49 -9.01 4.67
C ALA A 191 -21.95 -8.92 4.19
N GLN A 192 -22.60 -10.08 3.96
CA GLN A 192 -24.02 -10.13 3.61
C GLN A 192 -24.91 -9.65 4.77
N ALA A 193 -24.61 -10.03 6.00
CA ALA A 193 -25.35 -9.57 7.17
C ALA A 193 -25.24 -8.06 7.38
N VAL A 194 -24.01 -7.51 7.29
CA VAL A 194 -23.76 -6.07 7.36
C VAL A 194 -24.50 -5.34 6.25
N TRP A 195 -24.43 -5.85 5.00
CA TRP A 195 -25.11 -5.25 3.86
C TRP A 195 -26.64 -5.28 3.99
N ALA A 196 -27.21 -6.36 4.50
CA ALA A 196 -28.65 -6.48 4.74
C ALA A 196 -29.12 -5.48 5.81
N SER A 197 -28.37 -5.35 6.92
CA SER A 197 -28.66 -4.38 7.98
C SER A 197 -28.59 -2.95 7.48
N LEU A 198 -27.56 -2.63 6.67
CA LEU A 198 -27.40 -1.33 6.05
C LEU A 198 -28.57 -0.97 5.14
N ARG A 199 -28.95 -1.89 4.25
CA ARG A 199 -30.09 -1.69 3.36
C ARG A 199 -31.42 -1.51 4.10
N GLY A 200 -31.61 -2.25 5.18
CA GLY A 200 -32.80 -2.11 6.04
C GLY A 200 -32.87 -0.72 6.68
N ALA A 201 -31.75 -0.21 7.20
CA ALA A 201 -31.67 1.13 7.78
C ALA A 201 -31.82 2.24 6.72
N ALA A 202 -31.30 2.04 5.51
CA ALA A 202 -31.37 3.02 4.42
C ALA A 202 -32.80 3.18 3.84
N ALA A 203 -33.65 2.15 3.95
CA ALA A 203 -34.99 2.15 3.35
C ALA A 203 -35.92 3.25 3.86
N GLY A 204 -35.65 3.82 5.05
CA GLY A 204 -36.42 4.94 5.64
C GLY A 204 -35.85 6.32 5.39
N ILE A 205 -34.76 6.45 4.64
CA ILE A 205 -34.06 7.71 4.39
C ILE A 205 -34.51 8.27 3.03
N ASP A 206 -35.06 9.48 3.03
CA ASP A 206 -35.47 10.20 1.81
C ASP A 206 -34.28 10.87 1.14
N ALA A 207 -33.50 10.07 0.42
CA ALA A 207 -32.32 10.50 -0.34
C ALA A 207 -32.05 9.54 -1.51
N PRO A 208 -31.23 9.91 -2.51
CA PRO A 208 -30.74 8.98 -3.52
C PRO A 208 -30.11 7.74 -2.87
N TRP A 209 -30.31 6.58 -3.48
CA TRP A 209 -29.95 5.27 -2.90
C TRP A 209 -28.54 5.20 -2.30
N ASP A 210 -27.52 5.70 -3.03
CA ASP A 210 -26.14 5.65 -2.55
C ASP A 210 -25.90 6.59 -1.35
N VAL A 211 -26.55 7.75 -1.34
CA VAL A 211 -26.51 8.72 -0.23
C VAL A 211 -27.23 8.14 0.99
N ALA A 212 -28.41 7.56 0.82
CA ALA A 212 -29.16 6.91 1.89
C ALA A 212 -28.36 5.78 2.56
N ASN A 213 -27.62 4.98 1.77
CA ASN A 213 -26.74 3.96 2.31
C ASN A 213 -25.56 4.55 3.10
N ALA A 214 -24.97 5.66 2.65
CA ALA A 214 -23.90 6.35 3.37
C ALA A 214 -24.40 6.92 4.71
N ASP A 215 -25.56 7.57 4.71
CA ASP A 215 -26.19 8.13 5.92
C ASP A 215 -26.56 7.02 6.91
N ALA A 216 -27.15 5.93 6.42
CA ALA A 216 -27.47 4.76 7.24
C ALA A 216 -26.21 4.12 7.85
N PHE A 217 -25.12 4.02 7.07
CA PHE A 217 -23.84 3.50 7.53
C PHE A 217 -23.29 4.36 8.69
N VAL A 218 -23.27 5.68 8.52
CA VAL A 218 -22.82 6.59 9.58
C VAL A 218 -23.70 6.45 10.82
N GLY A 219 -25.01 6.46 10.65
CA GLY A 219 -25.97 6.30 11.77
C GLY A 219 -25.77 4.99 12.55
N LEU A 220 -25.65 3.85 11.85
CA LEU A 220 -25.41 2.54 12.47
C LEU A 220 -24.07 2.47 13.20
N MET A 221 -23.00 3.02 12.61
CA MET A 221 -21.64 2.92 13.17
C MET A 221 -21.42 3.89 14.34
N THR A 222 -22.04 5.08 14.32
CA THR A 222 -21.84 6.08 15.38
C THR A 222 -22.90 6.01 16.49
N GLY A 223 -24.00 5.28 16.27
CA GLY A 223 -25.14 5.27 17.19
C GLY A 223 -25.80 6.64 17.30
N THR A 224 -25.56 7.54 16.36
CA THR A 224 -25.98 8.94 16.41
C THR A 224 -27.02 9.23 15.32
N VAL A 225 -27.82 10.26 15.57
CA VAL A 225 -28.65 10.86 14.51
C VAL A 225 -27.73 11.46 13.45
N VAL A 226 -28.09 11.28 12.19
CA VAL A 226 -27.38 11.86 11.03
C VAL A 226 -27.00 13.31 11.30
N GLY A 227 -25.70 13.63 11.18
CA GLY A 227 -25.17 14.99 11.38
C GLY A 227 -24.39 15.25 12.66
N THR A 228 -24.25 14.29 13.58
CA THR A 228 -23.37 14.44 14.77
C THR A 228 -21.91 14.28 14.37
N LEU A 229 -21.14 15.37 14.40
CA LEU A 229 -19.72 15.36 14.05
C LEU A 229 -18.87 14.87 15.23
N ILE A 230 -17.93 13.94 14.94
CA ILE A 230 -16.94 13.46 15.91
C ILE A 230 -15.81 14.50 16.01
N PRO A 231 -15.14 14.64 17.17
CA PRO A 231 -14.00 15.56 17.32
C PRO A 231 -12.92 15.31 16.29
N VAL A 232 -12.52 16.33 15.55
CA VAL A 232 -11.48 16.28 14.53
C VAL A 232 -10.36 17.25 14.85
N THR A 233 -9.17 17.05 14.26
CA THR A 233 -8.04 17.96 14.42
C THR A 233 -7.92 18.84 13.18
N VAL A 234 -8.01 20.16 13.37
CA VAL A 234 -7.76 21.17 12.34
C VAL A 234 -6.33 21.71 12.53
N LEU A 235 -5.60 21.86 11.44
CA LEU A 235 -4.27 22.41 11.39
C LEU A 235 -4.33 23.81 10.82
N GLN A 236 -3.81 24.80 11.54
CA GLN A 236 -3.61 26.15 11.01
C GLN A 236 -2.21 26.20 10.37
N THR A 237 -2.15 26.49 9.07
CA THR A 237 -0.92 26.66 8.29
C THR A 237 -0.79 28.08 7.75
N SER A 238 0.37 28.43 7.22
CA SER A 238 0.57 29.70 6.52
C SER A 238 -0.26 29.83 5.24
N ALA A 239 -0.66 28.69 4.62
CA ALA A 239 -1.46 28.63 3.42
C ALA A 239 -2.97 28.55 3.69
N GLY A 240 -3.40 28.42 4.98
CA GLY A 240 -4.79 28.26 5.36
C GLY A 240 -5.01 27.12 6.36
N GLU A 241 -6.22 26.60 6.40
CA GLU A 241 -6.58 25.51 7.33
C GLU A 241 -6.64 24.16 6.63
N GLU A 242 -6.27 23.12 7.38
CA GLU A 242 -6.27 21.74 6.89
C GLU A 242 -6.95 20.81 7.90
N LEU A 243 -7.59 19.78 7.42
CA LEU A 243 -8.05 18.67 8.24
C LEU A 243 -6.91 17.65 8.38
N ALA A 244 -6.51 17.36 9.61
CA ALA A 244 -5.39 16.47 9.88
C ALA A 244 -5.59 15.07 9.25
N GLY A 245 -4.63 14.66 8.41
CA GLY A 245 -4.69 13.39 7.67
C GLY A 245 -5.41 13.45 6.33
N TYR A 246 -6.09 14.57 6.01
CA TYR A 246 -6.87 14.74 4.76
C TYR A 246 -6.32 15.85 3.86
N GLY A 247 -5.76 16.92 4.45
CA GLY A 247 -5.18 18.03 3.71
C GLY A 247 -6.01 19.30 3.76
N PRO A 248 -5.83 20.23 2.79
CA PRO A 248 -6.48 21.55 2.76
C PRO A 248 -8.01 21.46 2.75
N ILE A 249 -8.66 22.34 3.50
CA ILE A 249 -10.12 22.48 3.54
C ILE A 249 -10.52 23.93 3.26
N SER A 250 -11.72 24.12 2.73
CA SER A 250 -12.24 25.48 2.50
C SER A 250 -12.50 26.20 3.82
N PRO A 251 -12.42 27.56 3.85
CA PRO A 251 -12.74 28.34 5.05
C PRO A 251 -14.15 28.06 5.59
N GLY A 252 -15.12 27.84 4.71
CA GLY A 252 -16.48 27.49 5.09
C GLY A 252 -16.57 26.09 5.75
N HIS A 253 -15.79 25.12 5.28
CA HIS A 253 -15.70 23.80 5.90
C HIS A 253 -14.99 23.90 7.28
N ALA A 254 -13.88 24.62 7.35
CA ALA A 254 -13.15 24.84 8.61
C ALA A 254 -14.03 25.52 9.66
N ALA A 255 -14.83 26.53 9.27
CA ALA A 255 -15.77 27.20 10.17
C ALA A 255 -16.82 26.22 10.74
N LYS A 256 -17.37 25.31 9.94
CA LYS A 256 -18.28 24.25 10.41
C LYS A 256 -17.61 23.32 11.40
N LEU A 257 -16.36 22.89 11.13
CA LEU A 257 -15.62 21.99 12.01
C LEU A 257 -15.27 22.66 13.35
N ARG A 258 -14.96 23.96 13.38
CA ARG A 258 -14.70 24.71 14.63
C ARG A 258 -15.92 24.82 15.54
N CYS A 259 -17.11 24.80 15.00
CA CYS A 259 -18.34 24.76 15.79
C CYS A 259 -18.58 23.42 16.50
N VAL A 260 -17.82 22.39 16.18
CA VAL A 260 -17.98 21.04 16.70
C VAL A 260 -16.64 20.58 17.28
N HIS A 261 -16.48 20.61 18.60
CA HIS A 261 -15.35 20.08 19.38
C HIS A 261 -14.09 19.70 18.57
N SER A 262 -13.48 20.67 17.86
CA SER A 262 -12.25 20.41 17.12
C SER A 262 -11.02 20.79 17.96
N THR A 263 -9.93 20.03 17.81
CA THR A 263 -8.62 20.42 18.33
C THR A 263 -7.89 21.24 17.27
N LEU A 264 -7.49 22.47 17.61
CA LEU A 264 -6.68 23.30 16.73
C LEU A 264 -5.20 23.12 17.05
N ILE A 265 -4.37 22.85 16.04
CA ILE A 265 -2.90 22.86 16.14
C ILE A 265 -2.38 23.96 15.22
N ASP A 266 -1.75 24.97 15.82
CA ASP A 266 -1.10 26.06 15.09
C ASP A 266 0.31 25.61 14.65
N LEU A 267 0.50 25.45 13.35
CA LEU A 267 1.78 25.07 12.73
C LEU A 267 2.66 26.28 12.38
N THR A 268 2.13 27.51 12.51
CA THR A 268 2.90 28.73 12.24
C THR A 268 3.88 29.07 13.38
N VAL A 269 3.67 28.49 14.57
CA VAL A 269 4.50 28.69 15.75
C VAL A 269 5.27 27.41 16.09
N VAL A 270 6.58 27.43 15.85
CA VAL A 270 7.48 26.31 16.18
C VAL A 270 7.64 26.21 17.69
N PRO A 271 7.38 25.02 18.29
CA PRO A 271 7.58 24.82 19.74
C PRO A 271 9.06 24.82 20.14
N GLU A 272 9.33 25.20 21.40
CA GLU A 272 10.67 25.16 21.99
C GLU A 272 11.29 23.76 21.96
N PRO A 273 12.61 23.63 21.80
CA PRO A 273 13.33 22.37 21.89
C PRO A 273 13.15 21.71 23.28
N SER A 274 13.29 20.39 23.31
CA SER A 274 13.27 19.61 24.54
C SER A 274 14.71 19.36 25.04
N GLY A 275 14.95 19.50 26.34
CA GLY A 275 16.28 19.30 26.94
C GLY A 275 16.75 17.83 27.03
N GLY A 276 15.89 16.85 26.75
CA GLY A 276 16.19 15.42 26.84
C GLY A 276 15.91 14.68 25.53
N TYR A 277 16.21 13.37 25.51
CA TYR A 277 16.00 12.51 24.36
C TYR A 277 14.54 12.47 23.87
N ARG A 278 13.58 12.47 24.79
CA ARG A 278 12.16 12.42 24.43
C ARG A 278 11.61 13.81 24.18
N PRO A 279 10.97 14.06 23.02
CA PRO A 279 10.34 15.35 22.76
C PRO A 279 9.15 15.59 23.70
N ALA A 280 9.01 16.84 24.15
CA ALA A 280 7.84 17.28 24.90
C ALA A 280 6.56 17.06 24.08
N PRO A 281 5.39 16.82 24.73
CA PRO A 281 4.14 16.50 24.01
C PRO A 281 3.72 17.54 22.97
N ARG A 282 3.99 18.84 23.23
CA ARG A 282 3.67 19.91 22.27
C ARG A 282 4.56 19.82 21.03
N LEU A 283 5.88 19.64 21.20
CA LEU A 283 6.82 19.46 20.09
C LEU A 283 6.50 18.18 19.31
N ALA A 284 6.24 17.08 20.00
CA ALA A 284 5.90 15.81 19.36
C ALA A 284 4.64 15.91 18.48
N ARG A 285 3.58 16.57 18.95
CA ARG A 285 2.36 16.82 18.17
C ARG A 285 2.62 17.71 16.98
N TRP A 286 3.35 18.79 17.17
CA TRP A 286 3.69 19.74 16.12
C TRP A 286 4.50 19.05 15.00
N VAL A 287 5.56 18.31 15.32
CA VAL A 287 6.40 17.59 14.35
C VAL A 287 5.56 16.60 13.55
N ARG A 288 4.71 15.80 14.21
CA ARG A 288 3.84 14.84 13.50
C ARG A 288 2.85 15.51 12.57
N ALA A 289 2.28 16.63 12.98
CA ALA A 289 1.32 17.40 12.20
C ALA A 289 1.97 18.09 10.99
N THR A 290 3.14 18.69 11.20
CA THR A 290 3.90 19.39 10.14
C THR A 290 4.37 18.44 9.05
N HIS A 291 4.92 17.28 9.44
CA HIS A 291 5.41 16.30 8.46
C HIS A 291 4.32 15.41 7.87
N ARG A 292 3.13 15.36 8.45
CA ARG A 292 1.95 14.59 8.01
C ARG A 292 2.17 13.08 7.88
N HIS A 293 3.27 12.63 7.28
CA HIS A 293 3.58 11.23 6.97
C HIS A 293 5.00 10.85 7.38
N CYS A 294 5.28 9.55 7.36
CA CYS A 294 6.64 9.02 7.44
C CYS A 294 7.54 9.68 6.39
N ARG A 295 8.73 10.11 6.81
CA ARG A 295 9.67 10.87 5.96
C ARG A 295 10.63 9.98 5.14
N PHE A 296 10.41 8.67 5.12
CA PHE A 296 11.12 7.79 4.20
C PHE A 296 10.55 7.94 2.76
N PRO A 297 11.40 7.87 1.70
CA PRO A 297 10.97 8.04 0.31
C PRO A 297 9.75 7.19 -0.05
N GLY A 298 8.70 7.83 -0.56
CA GLY A 298 7.46 7.19 -1.02
C GLY A 298 6.52 6.66 0.09
N CYS A 299 6.86 6.76 1.37
CA CYS A 299 6.02 6.27 2.45
C CYS A 299 4.93 7.27 2.84
N ARG A 300 3.67 6.83 2.82
CA ARG A 300 2.50 7.64 3.19
C ARG A 300 1.85 7.23 4.53
N ARG A 301 2.56 6.49 5.39
CA ARG A 301 2.02 6.17 6.72
C ARG A 301 1.82 7.46 7.52
N PRO A 302 0.62 7.70 8.10
CA PRO A 302 0.35 8.91 8.86
C PRO A 302 1.37 9.18 9.96
N GLY A 303 1.80 10.42 10.13
CA GLY A 303 2.76 10.83 11.16
C GLY A 303 2.31 10.51 12.59
N SER A 304 1.00 10.48 12.85
CA SER A 304 0.41 10.04 14.12
C SER A 304 0.72 8.58 14.47
N GLN A 305 1.01 7.74 13.48
CA GLN A 305 1.36 6.31 13.62
C GLN A 305 2.87 6.06 13.53
N CYS A 306 3.68 7.14 13.57
CA CYS A 306 5.13 7.08 13.43
C CYS A 306 5.84 7.32 14.77
N ASP A 307 7.01 6.69 14.93
CA ASP A 307 7.98 7.12 15.94
C ASP A 307 8.55 8.48 15.53
N LEU A 308 8.99 9.29 16.49
CA LEU A 308 9.80 10.46 16.19
C LEU A 308 11.28 10.09 16.36
N ASP A 309 12.00 10.13 15.26
CA ASP A 309 13.40 9.78 15.19
C ASP A 309 14.28 11.01 15.00
N HIS A 310 15.47 11.00 15.61
CA HIS A 310 16.48 12.05 15.43
C HIS A 310 17.21 11.85 14.11
N VAL A 311 17.22 12.86 13.24
CA VAL A 311 18.00 12.82 11.99
C VAL A 311 19.48 12.72 12.29
N VAL A 312 19.98 13.62 13.13
CA VAL A 312 21.29 13.52 13.78
C VAL A 312 21.08 12.90 15.16
N PRO A 313 21.68 11.74 15.44
CA PRO A 313 21.46 11.02 16.71
C PRO A 313 21.70 11.86 17.95
N PHE A 314 20.84 11.72 18.97
CA PHE A 314 21.04 12.32 20.29
C PHE A 314 22.23 11.61 21.02
N PRO A 315 23.08 12.31 21.76
CA PRO A 315 23.05 13.75 22.11
C PRO A 315 23.77 14.66 21.10
N ALA A 316 24.38 14.12 20.02
CA ALA A 316 25.07 14.94 19.00
C ALA A 316 24.12 15.93 18.32
N GLY A 317 22.86 15.54 18.08
CA GLY A 317 21.76 16.40 17.64
C GLY A 317 20.74 16.61 18.76
N GLY A 318 20.25 17.84 18.91
CA GLY A 318 19.23 18.18 19.91
C GLY A 318 17.84 17.66 19.56
N THR A 319 16.96 17.61 20.57
CA THR A 319 15.54 17.27 20.40
C THR A 319 14.74 18.53 20.05
N CYS A 320 14.78 18.92 18.78
CA CYS A 320 14.13 20.11 18.23
C CYS A 320 13.38 19.79 16.93
N ALA A 321 12.56 20.72 16.46
CA ALA A 321 11.74 20.57 15.26
C ALA A 321 12.56 20.16 14.03
N ASP A 322 13.72 20.80 13.82
CA ASP A 322 14.56 20.58 12.63
C ASP A 322 15.34 19.25 12.65
N ASN A 323 15.48 18.64 13.84
CA ASN A 323 16.21 17.37 13.99
C ASN A 323 15.30 16.16 14.23
N LEU A 324 13.98 16.35 14.28
CA LEU A 324 13.02 15.27 14.48
C LEU A 324 12.25 14.99 13.18
N ALA A 325 12.19 13.72 12.79
CA ALA A 325 11.41 13.26 11.66
C ALA A 325 10.51 12.08 12.05
N PRO A 326 9.21 12.05 11.66
CA PRO A 326 8.39 10.89 11.87
C PRO A 326 8.82 9.76 10.91
N LEU A 327 9.18 8.63 11.46
CA LEU A 327 9.44 7.39 10.72
C LEU A 327 8.50 6.29 11.22
N CYS A 328 7.82 5.62 10.30
CA CYS A 328 7.08 4.44 10.70
C CYS A 328 8.03 3.36 11.21
N ARG A 329 7.55 2.46 12.07
CA ARG A 329 8.38 1.45 12.72
C ARG A 329 9.26 0.66 11.73
N TYR A 330 8.75 0.35 10.55
CA TYR A 330 9.51 -0.34 9.50
C TYR A 330 10.69 0.51 9.00
N HIS A 331 10.46 1.78 8.62
CA HIS A 331 11.51 2.66 8.08
C HIS A 331 12.48 3.18 9.14
N HIS A 332 12.03 3.33 10.38
CA HIS A 332 12.92 3.59 11.51
C HIS A 332 13.95 2.45 11.67
N ARG A 333 13.50 1.21 11.56
CA ARG A 333 14.37 0.03 11.63
C ARG A 333 15.27 -0.13 10.41
N LEU A 334 14.80 0.19 9.20
CA LEU A 334 15.64 0.24 8.01
C LEU A 334 16.80 1.23 8.18
N LYS A 335 16.54 2.43 8.70
CA LYS A 335 17.59 3.40 9.02
C LYS A 335 18.58 2.83 10.04
N THR A 336 18.09 2.20 11.09
CA THR A 336 18.93 1.73 12.20
C THR A 336 19.76 0.50 11.84
N HIS A 337 19.21 -0.47 11.08
CA HIS A 337 19.81 -1.80 10.91
C HIS A 337 20.20 -2.15 9.46
N ALA A 338 19.72 -1.40 8.46
CA ALA A 338 19.93 -1.72 7.05
C ALA A 338 20.78 -0.66 6.32
N ASN A 339 21.67 0.04 7.02
CA ASN A 339 22.62 1.01 6.47
C ASN A 339 22.01 2.17 5.64
N TRP A 340 20.74 2.48 5.82
CA TRP A 340 20.16 3.69 5.27
C TRP A 340 20.66 4.90 6.03
N ARG A 341 21.08 5.94 5.32
CA ARG A 341 21.54 7.20 5.91
C ARG A 341 20.56 8.31 5.57
N VAL A 342 20.39 9.25 6.49
CA VAL A 342 19.58 10.45 6.29
C VAL A 342 20.33 11.68 6.73
N GLN A 343 20.19 12.76 5.95
CA GLN A 343 20.76 14.09 6.24
C GLN A 343 19.64 15.12 6.15
N ALA A 344 19.53 15.96 7.15
CA ALA A 344 18.68 17.16 7.10
C ALA A 344 19.34 18.24 6.25
N LEU A 345 18.58 18.85 5.37
CA LEU A 345 18.95 20.01 4.57
C LEU A 345 17.97 21.16 4.89
N ALA A 346 18.26 22.35 4.35
CA ALA A 346 17.41 23.51 4.59
C ALA A 346 15.94 23.28 4.16
N GLY A 347 15.01 23.98 4.83
CA GLY A 347 13.58 23.93 4.49
C GLY A 347 12.87 22.62 4.81
N GLY A 348 13.39 21.85 5.78
CA GLY A 348 12.79 20.55 6.15
C GLY A 348 12.99 19.44 5.11
N HIS A 349 13.88 19.66 4.16
CA HIS A 349 14.28 18.68 3.16
C HIS A 349 15.14 17.59 3.79
N LEU A 350 14.86 16.32 3.51
CA LEU A 350 15.68 15.19 3.96
C LEU A 350 16.24 14.46 2.75
N ARG A 351 17.56 14.28 2.75
CA ARG A 351 18.28 13.47 1.76
C ARG A 351 18.58 12.11 2.33
N TRP A 352 18.09 11.09 1.67
CA TRP A 352 18.31 9.69 2.00
C TRP A 352 19.33 9.07 1.07
N THR A 353 20.23 8.26 1.63
CA THR A 353 21.17 7.46 0.84
C THR A 353 20.93 5.99 1.14
N SER A 354 20.64 5.19 0.12
CA SER A 354 20.46 3.76 0.25
C SER A 354 21.77 3.03 0.50
N PRO A 355 21.75 1.75 0.94
CA PRO A 355 22.95 0.91 1.05
C PRO A 355 23.75 0.80 -0.25
N ARG A 356 23.10 0.93 -1.40
CA ARG A 356 23.71 0.93 -2.74
C ARG A 356 24.19 2.30 -3.21
N GLY A 357 24.16 3.32 -2.34
CA GLY A 357 24.62 4.69 -2.65
C GLY A 357 23.62 5.52 -3.46
N ARG A 358 22.41 5.04 -3.73
CA ARG A 358 21.38 5.82 -4.42
C ARG A 358 20.84 6.92 -3.50
N ILE A 359 20.61 8.09 -4.07
CA ILE A 359 20.12 9.27 -3.35
C ILE A 359 18.65 9.48 -3.65
N TYR A 360 17.87 9.77 -2.58
CA TYR A 360 16.44 10.09 -2.65
C TYR A 360 16.17 11.30 -1.76
N ASP A 361 15.49 12.27 -2.31
CA ASP A 361 15.12 13.49 -1.59
C ASP A 361 13.63 13.48 -1.23
N THR A 362 13.31 13.92 -0.01
CA THR A 362 11.94 14.08 0.47
C THR A 362 11.74 15.47 1.05
N PHE A 363 10.68 16.16 0.66
CA PHE A 363 10.37 17.52 1.05
C PHE A 363 9.29 17.56 2.13
N LEU A 364 9.22 18.64 2.88
CA LEU A 364 8.21 18.82 3.93
C LEU A 364 6.81 18.93 3.32
N HIS A 365 6.74 19.63 2.22
CA HIS A 365 5.58 19.75 1.36
C HIS A 365 6.04 19.37 -0.04
N ASP A 366 5.45 18.31 -0.62
CA ASP A 366 5.57 18.14 -2.06
C ASP A 366 4.86 19.33 -2.71
N PRO A 367 5.51 20.00 -3.66
CA PRO A 367 4.95 21.17 -4.34
C PRO A 367 3.67 20.82 -5.09
#